data_2db130cd15481961e072c69d98f2a9ed
#
_entry.id   2db130cd15481961e072c69d98f2a9ed
#
_cell.length_a   1.000
_cell.length_b   1.000
_cell.length_c   1.000
_cell.angle_alpha   90.00
_cell.angle_beta   90.00
_cell.angle_gamma   90.00
#
_symmetry.space_group_name_H-M   'P 1'
#
loop_
_entity.id
_entity.type
_entity.pdbx_description
1 polymer ?
#
loop_
_entity_poly.entity_id
_entity_poly.type
_entity_poly.pdbx_seq_one_letter_code
_entity_poly.pdbx_strand_id
1 'polypeptide(L)'
;MCNGGGSNYAQEAEDRARQEAADREARIKAGQENIDTAFSQFDDPYFAGFSDSIVNYQKPQVDRQYNQVRGGLTAALADRGMLQSTFGANQLADLTRAFADQNATVQNDAIDKAKSLRADVEKQKGDLYALNLASADPQAINAQAIGSATTLTAPKSISDIGRVFDSFLEPVVAYRTARANAAPAPPRRISMTPVNTSGSGRIVR
;
A
#
# COMPACT_ATOMS: atom_id res chain seq x y z
N MET A 1 -1.46 85.19 -13.99
CA MET A 1 -0.54 84.11 -14.43
C MET A 1 -0.47 83.09 -13.28
N CYS A 2 -1.31 82.11 -13.35
CA CYS A 2 -1.33 80.91 -12.44
C CYS A 2 -1.41 79.69 -13.36
N ASN A 3 -0.25 79.19 -13.72
CA ASN A 3 -0.25 77.89 -14.47
C ASN A 3 1.13 77.23 -14.34
N GLY A 4 1.34 76.50 -13.25
CA GLY A 4 2.58 75.76 -13.08
C GLY A 4 2.54 74.65 -12.03
N GLY A 5 1.45 74.54 -11.22
CA GLY A 5 1.41 73.56 -10.13
C GLY A 5 0.78 72.19 -10.47
N GLY A 6 0.00 72.10 -11.54
CA GLY A 6 -0.74 70.87 -11.83
C GLY A 6 0.08 69.73 -12.47
N SER A 7 1.13 70.05 -13.25
CA SER A 7 1.92 69.02 -13.94
C SER A 7 2.86 68.25 -13.01
N ASN A 8 3.41 68.88 -12.00
CA ASN A 8 4.33 68.23 -11.07
C ASN A 8 3.60 67.20 -10.16
N TYR A 9 2.40 67.53 -9.70
CA TYR A 9 1.60 66.60 -8.90
C TYR A 9 1.15 65.35 -9.71
N ALA A 10 0.85 65.50 -10.99
CA ALA A 10 0.52 64.39 -11.88
C ALA A 10 1.72 63.47 -12.10
N GLN A 11 2.91 64.05 -12.35
CA GLN A 11 4.16 63.27 -12.51
C GLN A 11 4.56 62.54 -11.22
N GLU A 12 4.49 63.21 -10.06
CA GLU A 12 4.74 62.56 -8.77
C GLU A 12 3.77 61.44 -8.44
N ALA A 13 2.50 61.56 -8.86
CA ALA A 13 1.51 60.51 -8.69
C ALA A 13 1.78 59.30 -9.59
N GLU A 14 2.19 59.54 -10.85
CA GLU A 14 2.60 58.48 -11.79
C GLU A 14 3.87 57.76 -11.31
N ASP A 15 4.87 58.48 -10.82
CA ASP A 15 6.12 57.92 -10.32
C ASP A 15 5.88 57.06 -9.07
N ARG A 16 5.01 57.53 -8.15
CA ARG A 16 4.58 56.72 -6.99
C ARG A 16 3.83 55.44 -7.42
N ALA A 17 2.92 55.57 -8.35
CA ALA A 17 2.19 54.42 -8.86
C ALA A 17 3.10 53.39 -9.53
N ARG A 18 4.13 53.85 -10.29
CA ARG A 18 5.16 52.96 -10.87
C ARG A 18 6.01 52.28 -9.79
N GLN A 19 6.37 53.02 -8.75
CA GLN A 19 7.16 52.49 -7.66
C GLN A 19 6.39 51.46 -6.83
N GLU A 20 5.12 51.74 -6.51
CA GLU A 20 4.21 50.76 -5.86
C GLU A 20 4.01 49.48 -6.68
N ALA A 21 3.87 49.63 -8.00
CA ALA A 21 3.74 48.47 -8.91
C ALA A 21 5.04 47.63 -8.92
N ALA A 22 6.21 48.26 -9.00
CA ALA A 22 7.50 47.59 -8.94
C ALA A 22 7.75 46.91 -7.60
N ASP A 23 7.41 47.55 -6.49
CA ASP A 23 7.52 46.98 -5.16
C ASP A 23 6.59 45.79 -4.96
N ARG A 24 5.37 45.86 -5.52
CA ARG A 24 4.44 44.73 -5.50
C ARG A 24 4.97 43.56 -6.32
N GLU A 25 5.50 43.81 -7.50
CA GLU A 25 6.10 42.78 -8.36
C GLU A 25 7.28 42.07 -7.68
N ALA A 26 8.16 42.86 -7.04
CA ALA A 26 9.30 42.37 -6.26
C ALA A 26 8.84 41.47 -5.09
N ARG A 27 7.77 41.85 -4.38
CA ARG A 27 7.19 41.03 -3.31
C ARG A 27 6.60 39.73 -3.84
N ILE A 28 5.88 39.80 -4.97
CA ILE A 28 5.32 38.57 -5.63
C ILE A 28 6.44 37.61 -6.03
N LYS A 29 7.52 38.13 -6.61
CA LYS A 29 8.70 37.36 -7.00
C LYS A 29 9.36 36.68 -5.79
N ALA A 30 9.59 37.45 -4.72
CA ALA A 30 10.12 36.88 -3.48
C ALA A 30 9.24 35.79 -2.88
N GLY A 31 7.90 35.95 -2.95
CA GLY A 31 6.97 34.92 -2.53
C GLY A 31 7.04 33.64 -3.40
N GLN A 32 7.23 33.79 -4.72
CA GLN A 32 7.44 32.66 -5.62
C GLN A 32 8.72 31.89 -5.28
N GLU A 33 9.81 32.57 -5.07
CA GLU A 33 11.10 31.98 -4.65
C GLU A 33 11.00 31.24 -3.32
N ASN A 34 10.22 31.75 -2.37
CA ASN A 34 9.95 31.10 -1.09
C ASN A 34 9.15 29.78 -1.29
N ILE A 35 8.12 29.80 -2.16
CA ILE A 35 7.34 28.60 -2.49
C ILE A 35 8.25 27.55 -3.15
N ASP A 36 9.03 27.95 -4.17
CA ASP A 36 9.93 27.03 -4.88
C ASP A 36 10.96 26.42 -3.94
N THR A 37 11.51 27.21 -3.04
CA THR A 37 12.47 26.74 -2.03
C THR A 37 11.83 25.72 -1.07
N ALA A 38 10.63 26.02 -0.54
CA ALA A 38 9.94 25.13 0.39
C ALA A 38 9.56 23.79 -0.26
N PHE A 39 9.24 23.79 -1.57
CA PHE A 39 8.83 22.62 -2.32
C PHE A 39 9.97 21.93 -3.07
N SER A 40 11.20 22.43 -3.01
CA SER A 40 12.36 21.89 -3.73
C SER A 40 12.69 20.44 -3.38
N GLN A 41 12.31 20.00 -2.19
CA GLN A 41 12.52 18.61 -1.73
C GLN A 41 11.63 17.58 -2.42
N PHE A 42 10.53 18.00 -3.06
CA PHE A 42 9.58 17.11 -3.76
C PHE A 42 10.05 16.90 -5.20
N ASP A 43 11.17 16.24 -5.36
CA ASP A 43 11.77 15.88 -6.63
C ASP A 43 11.43 14.43 -7.04
N ASP A 44 11.86 14.00 -8.22
CA ASP A 44 11.63 12.63 -8.69
C ASP A 44 12.23 11.56 -7.75
N PRO A 45 13.44 11.72 -7.20
CA PRO A 45 13.98 10.84 -6.16
C PRO A 45 13.10 10.72 -4.92
N TYR A 46 12.49 11.82 -4.45
CA TYR A 46 11.56 11.80 -3.31
C TYR A 46 10.34 10.90 -3.58
N PHE A 47 9.68 11.07 -4.74
CA PHE A 47 8.51 10.27 -5.09
C PHE A 47 8.86 8.80 -5.34
N ALA A 48 10.03 8.53 -5.94
CA ALA A 48 10.54 7.16 -6.08
C ALA A 48 10.79 6.52 -4.71
N GLY A 49 11.47 7.22 -3.80
CA GLY A 49 11.72 6.75 -2.42
C GLY A 49 10.43 6.52 -1.63
N PHE A 50 9.41 7.36 -1.85
CA PHE A 50 8.09 7.17 -1.24
C PHE A 50 7.42 5.88 -1.76
N SER A 51 7.43 5.63 -3.08
CA SER A 51 6.94 4.39 -3.68
C SER A 51 7.70 3.18 -3.13
N ASP A 52 9.03 3.24 -3.10
CA ASP A 52 9.87 2.16 -2.59
C ASP A 52 9.60 1.85 -1.12
N SER A 53 9.33 2.87 -0.30
CA SER A 53 8.99 2.67 1.10
C SER A 53 7.70 1.86 1.30
N ILE A 54 6.70 2.08 0.44
CA ILE A 54 5.45 1.31 0.43
C ILE A 54 5.72 -0.14 0.04
N VAL A 55 6.45 -0.36 -1.05
CA VAL A 55 6.80 -1.70 -1.52
C VAL A 55 7.59 -2.46 -0.44
N ASN A 56 8.61 -1.82 0.14
CA ASN A 56 9.47 -2.42 1.17
C ASN A 56 8.69 -2.75 2.45
N TYR A 57 7.63 -2.03 2.76
CA TYR A 57 6.76 -2.33 3.89
C TYR A 57 5.79 -3.49 3.59
N GLN A 58 5.16 -3.48 2.41
CA GLN A 58 4.09 -4.40 2.08
C GLN A 58 4.58 -5.75 1.53
N LYS A 59 5.62 -5.76 0.69
CA LYS A 59 6.14 -6.99 0.08
C LYS A 59 6.51 -8.08 1.09
N PRO A 60 7.21 -7.81 2.20
CA PRO A 60 7.49 -8.83 3.20
C PRO A 60 6.23 -9.42 3.86
N GLN A 61 5.12 -8.68 3.89
CA GLN A 61 3.84 -9.18 4.41
C GLN A 61 3.23 -10.18 3.43
N VAL A 62 3.25 -9.89 2.13
CA VAL A 62 2.83 -10.81 1.05
C VAL A 62 3.67 -12.08 1.10
N ASP A 63 5.00 -11.95 1.18
CA ASP A 63 5.94 -13.07 1.22
C ASP A 63 5.67 -13.99 2.43
N ARG A 64 5.45 -13.43 3.62
CA ARG A 64 5.13 -14.21 4.83
C ARG A 64 3.80 -14.96 4.68
N GLN A 65 2.75 -14.29 4.20
CA GLN A 65 1.44 -14.91 4.00
C GLN A 65 1.51 -16.03 2.96
N TYR A 66 2.19 -15.79 1.83
CA TYR A 66 2.39 -16.80 0.80
C TYR A 66 3.10 -18.04 1.34
N ASN A 67 4.21 -17.87 2.06
CA ASN A 67 4.97 -18.98 2.61
C ASN A 67 4.16 -19.78 3.64
N GLN A 68 3.37 -19.11 4.47
CA GLN A 68 2.49 -19.76 5.44
C GLN A 68 1.39 -20.59 4.74
N VAL A 69 0.73 -20.01 3.75
CA VAL A 69 -0.33 -20.68 2.99
C VAL A 69 0.22 -21.82 2.15
N ARG A 70 1.37 -21.62 1.49
CA ARG A 70 2.05 -22.67 0.73
C ARG A 70 2.41 -23.85 1.61
N GLY A 71 2.97 -23.61 2.79
CA GLY A 71 3.28 -24.66 3.76
C GLY A 71 2.05 -25.44 4.20
N GLY A 72 0.98 -24.73 4.57
CA GLY A 72 -0.31 -25.32 4.96
C GLY A 72 -0.95 -26.14 3.84
N LEU A 73 -0.96 -25.61 2.61
CA LEU A 73 -1.50 -26.29 1.44
C LEU A 73 -0.70 -27.57 1.10
N THR A 74 0.64 -27.45 1.11
CA THR A 74 1.53 -28.59 0.85
C THR A 74 1.31 -29.71 1.86
N ALA A 75 1.23 -29.38 3.17
CA ALA A 75 0.96 -30.38 4.21
C ALA A 75 -0.40 -31.04 4.03
N ALA A 76 -1.46 -30.27 3.72
CA ALA A 76 -2.80 -30.81 3.51
C ALA A 76 -2.89 -31.69 2.26
N LEU A 77 -2.18 -31.37 1.19
CA LEU A 77 -2.09 -32.20 -0.01
C LEU A 77 -1.33 -33.50 0.25
N ALA A 78 -0.25 -33.44 1.04
CA ALA A 78 0.52 -34.61 1.46
C ALA A 78 -0.33 -35.55 2.31
N ASP A 79 -1.06 -35.05 3.31
CA ASP A 79 -1.95 -35.83 4.18
C ASP A 79 -3.03 -36.60 3.40
N ARG A 80 -3.43 -36.08 2.23
CA ARG A 80 -4.42 -36.70 1.34
C ARG A 80 -3.79 -37.59 0.26
N GLY A 81 -2.45 -37.67 0.19
CA GLY A 81 -1.73 -38.35 -0.87
C GLY A 81 -1.89 -37.71 -2.25
N MET A 82 -2.31 -36.44 -2.30
CA MET A 82 -2.59 -35.70 -3.53
C MET A 82 -1.45 -34.74 -3.95
N LEU A 83 -0.33 -34.73 -3.23
CA LEU A 83 0.76 -33.80 -3.49
C LEU A 83 1.32 -33.93 -4.91
N GLN A 84 1.40 -35.17 -5.45
CA GLN A 84 1.88 -35.46 -6.81
C GLN A 84 0.75 -35.57 -7.84
N SER A 85 -0.48 -35.28 -7.47
CA SER A 85 -1.62 -35.31 -8.39
C SER A 85 -1.68 -34.03 -9.23
N THR A 86 -2.34 -34.11 -10.39
CA THR A 86 -2.64 -32.94 -11.23
C THR A 86 -3.40 -31.87 -10.44
N PHE A 87 -4.30 -32.26 -9.54
CA PHE A 87 -5.03 -31.34 -8.67
C PHE A 87 -4.08 -30.59 -7.73
N GLY A 88 -3.16 -31.29 -7.05
CA GLY A 88 -2.19 -30.66 -6.16
C GLY A 88 -1.25 -29.70 -6.91
N ALA A 89 -0.78 -30.11 -8.08
CA ALA A 89 0.05 -29.26 -8.94
C ALA A 89 -0.69 -27.98 -9.37
N ASN A 90 -1.96 -28.07 -9.76
CA ASN A 90 -2.77 -26.93 -10.15
C ASN A 90 -2.98 -25.97 -8.97
N GLN A 91 -3.32 -26.47 -7.78
CA GLN A 91 -3.51 -25.64 -6.58
C GLN A 91 -2.25 -24.87 -6.21
N LEU A 92 -1.08 -25.49 -6.28
CA LEU A 92 0.20 -24.81 -6.02
C LEU A 92 0.56 -23.80 -7.12
N ALA A 93 0.22 -24.11 -8.39
CA ALA A 93 0.40 -23.18 -9.50
C ALA A 93 -0.52 -21.95 -9.38
N ASP A 94 -1.79 -22.15 -8.99
CA ASP A 94 -2.74 -21.07 -8.77
C ASP A 94 -2.33 -20.17 -7.60
N LEU A 95 -1.85 -20.75 -6.50
CA LEU A 95 -1.27 -19.98 -5.40
C LEU A 95 -0.04 -19.16 -5.83
N THR A 96 0.81 -19.73 -6.70
CA THR A 96 1.98 -19.02 -7.23
C THR A 96 1.57 -17.85 -8.14
N ARG A 97 0.53 -18.02 -8.97
CA ARG A 97 -0.03 -16.92 -9.78
C ARG A 97 -0.61 -15.83 -8.90
N ALA A 98 -1.43 -16.20 -7.91
CA ALA A 98 -2.01 -15.24 -6.97
C ALA A 98 -0.92 -14.45 -6.22
N PHE A 99 0.21 -15.08 -5.90
CA PHE A 99 1.36 -14.41 -5.30
C PHE A 99 2.00 -13.39 -6.27
N ALA A 100 2.17 -13.76 -7.54
CA ALA A 100 2.70 -12.84 -8.56
C ALA A 100 1.75 -11.65 -8.78
N ASP A 101 0.45 -11.91 -8.88
CA ASP A 101 -0.58 -10.87 -9.03
C ASP A 101 -0.61 -9.93 -7.83
N GLN A 102 -0.48 -10.46 -6.61
CA GLN A 102 -0.43 -9.64 -5.40
C GLN A 102 0.83 -8.76 -5.34
N ASN A 103 1.98 -9.28 -5.77
CA ASN A 103 3.20 -8.46 -5.86
C ASN A 103 3.06 -7.34 -6.90
N ALA A 104 2.41 -7.61 -8.05
CA ALA A 104 2.12 -6.59 -9.04
C ALA A 104 1.13 -5.54 -8.49
N THR A 105 0.12 -5.96 -7.74
CA THR A 105 -0.82 -5.05 -7.07
C THR A 105 -0.10 -4.12 -6.09
N VAL A 106 0.79 -4.65 -5.26
CA VAL A 106 1.60 -3.83 -4.33
C VAL A 106 2.42 -2.78 -5.06
N GLN A 107 3.05 -3.15 -6.18
CA GLN A 107 3.83 -2.20 -6.99
C GLN A 107 2.94 -1.12 -7.61
N ASN A 108 1.80 -1.49 -8.19
CA ASN A 108 0.87 -0.55 -8.80
C ASN A 108 0.29 0.41 -7.75
N ASP A 109 -0.13 -0.10 -6.59
CA ASP A 109 -0.62 0.71 -5.47
C ASP A 109 0.43 1.72 -4.99
N ALA A 110 1.69 1.30 -4.91
CA ALA A 110 2.79 2.18 -4.50
C ALA A 110 3.01 3.31 -5.52
N ILE A 111 2.99 2.99 -6.82
CA ILE A 111 3.11 3.96 -7.91
C ILE A 111 1.92 4.93 -7.88
N ASP A 112 0.70 4.45 -7.71
CA ASP A 112 -0.50 5.28 -7.72
C ASP A 112 -0.56 6.21 -6.49
N LYS A 113 -0.11 5.75 -5.32
CA LYS A 113 0.05 6.59 -4.14
C LYS A 113 1.12 7.66 -4.33
N ALA A 114 2.23 7.33 -4.99
CA ALA A 114 3.27 8.31 -5.33
C ALA A 114 2.76 9.37 -6.33
N LYS A 115 2.00 8.96 -7.35
CA LYS A 115 1.33 9.89 -8.28
C LYS A 115 0.32 10.79 -7.57
N SER A 116 -0.49 10.23 -6.67
CA SER A 116 -1.45 10.99 -5.88
C SER A 116 -0.75 12.02 -5.00
N LEU A 117 0.34 11.64 -4.31
CA LEU A 117 1.14 12.57 -3.54
C LEU A 117 1.74 13.68 -4.41
N ARG A 118 2.24 13.35 -5.60
CA ARG A 118 2.73 14.36 -6.57
C ARG A 118 1.64 15.34 -6.97
N ALA A 119 0.44 14.85 -7.26
CA ALA A 119 -0.71 15.69 -7.60
C ALA A 119 -1.10 16.61 -6.43
N ASP A 120 -1.06 16.11 -5.19
CA ASP A 120 -1.30 16.91 -3.99
C ASP A 120 -0.24 18.02 -3.81
N VAL A 121 1.02 17.71 -4.07
CA VAL A 121 2.15 18.68 -4.03
C VAL A 121 1.94 19.77 -5.07
N GLU A 122 1.67 19.41 -6.34
CA GLU A 122 1.45 20.37 -7.42
C GLU A 122 0.23 21.25 -7.17
N LYS A 123 -0.86 20.65 -6.64
CA LYS A 123 -2.06 21.40 -6.27
C LYS A 123 -1.78 22.43 -5.20
N GLN A 124 -1.12 22.02 -4.10
CA GLN A 124 -0.79 22.97 -3.01
C GLN A 124 0.17 24.06 -3.46
N LYS A 125 1.15 23.72 -4.30
CA LYS A 125 2.05 24.70 -4.91
C LYS A 125 1.29 25.72 -5.76
N GLY A 126 0.35 25.23 -6.59
CA GLY A 126 -0.52 26.09 -7.39
C GLY A 126 -1.42 27.02 -6.56
N ASP A 127 -2.02 26.49 -5.50
CA ASP A 127 -2.85 27.27 -4.57
C ASP A 127 -2.03 28.38 -3.88
N LEU A 128 -0.78 28.09 -3.50
CA LEU A 128 0.14 29.09 -2.91
C LEU A 128 0.58 30.16 -3.90
N TYR A 129 0.81 29.82 -5.17
CA TYR A 129 1.08 30.83 -6.20
C TYR A 129 -0.10 31.77 -6.41
N ALA A 130 -1.32 31.21 -6.45
CA ALA A 130 -2.52 32.05 -6.58
C ALA A 130 -2.69 32.98 -5.36
N LEU A 131 -2.44 32.48 -4.16
CA LEU A 131 -2.48 33.30 -2.95
C LEU A 131 -1.40 34.36 -2.92
N ASN A 132 -0.18 34.07 -3.38
CA ASN A 132 0.93 35.01 -3.50
C ASN A 132 0.60 36.18 -4.45
N LEU A 133 -0.01 35.87 -5.59
CA LEU A 133 -0.47 36.91 -6.52
C LEU A 133 -1.53 37.83 -5.90
N ALA A 134 -2.41 37.27 -5.07
CA ALA A 134 -3.48 38.03 -4.43
C ALA A 134 -2.98 38.88 -3.27
N SER A 135 -2.12 38.35 -2.39
CA SER A 135 -1.67 38.99 -1.16
C SER A 135 -0.44 39.87 -1.35
N ALA A 136 0.48 39.51 -2.24
CA ALA A 136 1.81 40.11 -2.39
C ALA A 136 2.56 40.23 -1.05
N ASP A 137 2.35 39.23 -0.14
CA ASP A 137 3.01 39.16 1.17
C ASP A 137 3.93 37.93 1.23
N PRO A 138 5.26 38.12 0.96
CA PRO A 138 6.20 37.02 0.89
C PRO A 138 6.45 36.36 2.26
N GLN A 139 6.22 37.05 3.39
CA GLN A 139 6.41 36.46 4.72
C GLN A 139 5.27 35.50 5.08
N ALA A 140 4.03 35.92 4.87
CA ALA A 140 2.86 35.04 5.07
C ALA A 140 2.92 33.82 4.13
N ILE A 141 3.32 34.02 2.88
CA ILE A 141 3.48 32.95 1.89
C ILE A 141 4.59 31.97 2.32
N ASN A 142 5.73 32.45 2.79
CA ASN A 142 6.80 31.57 3.28
C ASN A 142 6.33 30.68 4.44
N ALA A 143 5.64 31.25 5.43
CA ALA A 143 5.11 30.48 6.55
C ALA A 143 4.13 29.40 6.10
N GLN A 144 3.23 29.73 5.17
CA GLN A 144 2.28 28.77 4.61
C GLN A 144 2.96 27.71 3.74
N ALA A 145 3.94 28.08 2.92
CA ALA A 145 4.68 27.13 2.08
C ALA A 145 5.42 26.09 2.93
N ILE A 146 6.11 26.52 3.99
CA ILE A 146 6.78 25.63 4.94
C ILE A 146 5.75 24.73 5.66
N GLY A 147 4.62 25.28 6.12
CA GLY A 147 3.55 24.53 6.76
C GLY A 147 2.96 23.44 5.85
N SER A 148 2.67 23.81 4.59
CA SER A 148 2.16 22.87 3.57
C SER A 148 3.18 21.78 3.24
N ALA A 149 4.44 22.15 3.01
CA ALA A 149 5.50 21.19 2.75
C ALA A 149 5.69 20.21 3.92
N THR A 150 5.68 20.72 5.16
CA THR A 150 5.76 19.87 6.36
C THR A 150 4.58 18.90 6.49
N THR A 151 3.36 19.34 6.15
CA THR A 151 2.18 18.48 6.18
C THR A 151 2.26 17.37 5.13
N LEU A 152 2.79 17.68 3.94
CA LEU A 152 2.96 16.69 2.86
C LEU A 152 4.07 15.67 3.15
N THR A 153 5.12 16.08 3.88
CA THR A 153 6.21 15.18 4.30
C THR A 153 5.89 14.38 5.56
N ALA A 154 4.81 14.73 6.27
CA ALA A 154 4.41 13.96 7.45
C ALA A 154 4.23 12.47 7.09
N PRO A 155 4.74 11.54 7.94
CA PRO A 155 4.66 10.13 7.65
C PRO A 155 3.19 9.70 7.50
N LYS A 156 2.82 9.31 6.28
CA LYS A 156 1.50 8.73 6.02
C LYS A 156 1.52 7.28 6.49
N SER A 157 0.53 6.86 7.27
CA SER A 157 0.40 5.46 7.67
C SER A 157 0.23 4.57 6.43
N ILE A 158 1.16 3.64 6.24
CA ILE A 158 1.05 2.61 5.20
C ILE A 158 0.13 1.53 5.77
N SER A 159 -0.97 1.26 5.09
CA SER A 159 -1.92 0.23 5.51
C SER A 159 -1.31 -1.17 5.39
N ASP A 160 -1.57 -2.03 6.37
CA ASP A 160 -1.25 -3.44 6.27
C ASP A 160 -2.03 -4.11 5.15
N ILE A 161 -1.41 -5.09 4.50
CA ILE A 161 -2.09 -5.95 3.52
C ILE A 161 -3.01 -6.89 4.30
N GLY A 162 -4.29 -6.92 3.94
CA GLY A 162 -5.24 -7.90 4.45
C GLY A 162 -4.82 -9.34 4.14
N ARG A 163 -5.61 -10.31 4.58
CA ARG A 163 -5.35 -11.74 4.32
C ARG A 163 -5.76 -12.08 2.88
N VAL A 164 -4.81 -12.01 1.96
CA VAL A 164 -5.08 -12.14 0.52
C VAL A 164 -5.10 -13.59 0.02
N PHE A 165 -4.55 -14.55 0.80
CA PHE A 165 -4.45 -15.96 0.40
C PHE A 165 -5.34 -16.90 1.22
N ASP A 166 -6.24 -16.40 2.06
CA ASP A 166 -7.06 -17.23 2.95
C ASP A 166 -7.95 -18.22 2.19
N SER A 167 -8.42 -17.88 0.99
CA SER A 167 -9.24 -18.77 0.14
C SER A 167 -8.54 -20.08 -0.21
N PHE A 168 -7.22 -20.10 -0.28
CA PHE A 168 -6.43 -21.30 -0.53
C PHE A 168 -6.39 -22.25 0.68
N LEU A 169 -6.70 -21.75 1.89
CA LEU A 169 -6.74 -22.54 3.11
C LEU A 169 -8.14 -23.10 3.43
N GLU A 170 -9.21 -22.58 2.82
CA GLU A 170 -10.58 -23.06 3.08
C GLU A 170 -10.74 -24.58 2.90
N PRO A 171 -10.24 -25.22 1.83
CA PRO A 171 -10.33 -26.67 1.67
C PRO A 171 -9.55 -27.41 2.75
N VAL A 172 -8.48 -26.83 3.30
CA VAL A 172 -7.63 -27.38 4.36
C VAL A 172 -8.37 -27.34 5.70
N VAL A 173 -8.97 -26.19 6.01
CA VAL A 173 -9.74 -25.97 7.24
C VAL A 173 -10.97 -26.88 7.25
N ALA A 174 -11.72 -26.93 6.16
CA ALA A 174 -12.90 -27.81 6.02
C ALA A 174 -12.54 -29.28 6.26
N TYR A 175 -11.44 -29.75 5.72
CA TYR A 175 -10.97 -31.12 5.93
C TYR A 175 -10.57 -31.39 7.40
N ARG A 176 -9.82 -30.48 8.03
CA ARG A 176 -9.44 -30.62 9.45
C ARG A 176 -10.66 -30.67 10.36
N THR A 177 -11.64 -29.83 10.09
CA THR A 177 -12.89 -29.77 10.85
C THR A 177 -13.71 -31.06 10.65
N ALA A 178 -13.82 -31.53 9.41
CA ALA A 178 -14.50 -32.80 9.11
C ALA A 178 -13.83 -34.02 9.79
N ARG A 179 -12.49 -34.06 9.81
CA ARG A 179 -11.72 -35.10 10.47
C ARG A 179 -11.82 -35.05 11.99
N ALA A 180 -11.81 -33.83 12.58
CA ALA A 180 -11.98 -33.65 14.02
C ALA A 180 -13.38 -34.06 14.50
N ASN A 181 -14.40 -33.85 13.65
CA ASN A 181 -15.79 -34.21 13.93
C ASN A 181 -16.13 -35.65 13.52
N ALA A 182 -15.25 -36.35 12.80
CA ALA A 182 -15.42 -37.78 12.52
C ALA A 182 -15.26 -38.55 13.85
N ALA A 183 -16.35 -39.17 14.32
CA ALA A 183 -16.31 -40.03 15.49
C ALA A 183 -15.21 -41.09 15.31
N PRO A 184 -14.47 -41.45 16.37
CA PRO A 184 -13.47 -42.51 16.30
C PRO A 184 -14.18 -43.79 15.78
N ALA A 185 -13.60 -44.36 14.73
CA ALA A 185 -14.16 -45.60 14.16
C ALA A 185 -14.31 -46.64 15.30
N PRO A 186 -15.47 -47.26 15.45
CA PRO A 186 -15.65 -48.26 16.50
C PRO A 186 -14.56 -49.32 16.35
N PRO A 187 -13.96 -49.79 17.46
CA PRO A 187 -12.92 -50.81 17.38
C PRO A 187 -13.46 -52.02 16.62
N ARG A 188 -12.75 -52.44 15.57
CA ARG A 188 -13.10 -53.65 14.83
C ARG A 188 -13.12 -54.81 15.83
N ARG A 189 -14.31 -55.28 16.20
CA ARG A 189 -14.45 -56.53 16.93
C ARG A 189 -13.90 -57.63 16.03
N ILE A 190 -12.70 -58.12 16.35
CA ILE A 190 -12.21 -59.37 15.77
C ILE A 190 -13.09 -60.43 16.36
N SER A 191 -14.05 -60.92 15.57
CA SER A 191 -14.87 -62.11 15.92
C SER A 191 -13.95 -63.30 15.87
N MET A 192 -13.42 -63.70 17.02
CA MET A 192 -12.78 -65.00 17.16
C MET A 192 -13.90 -66.02 17.11
N THR A 193 -14.11 -66.68 16.00
CA THR A 193 -14.89 -67.89 15.90
C THR A 193 -14.17 -68.99 16.71
N PRO A 194 -14.81 -69.58 17.72
CA PRO A 194 -14.17 -70.69 18.45
C PRO A 194 -13.98 -71.86 17.48
N VAL A 195 -12.73 -72.27 17.30
CA VAL A 195 -12.39 -73.52 16.61
C VAL A 195 -12.90 -74.67 17.46
N ASN A 196 -13.97 -75.27 17.00
CA ASN A 196 -14.55 -76.46 17.61
C ASN A 196 -13.67 -77.70 17.30
N THR A 197 -12.73 -77.99 18.20
CA THR A 197 -11.94 -79.23 18.15
C THR A 197 -12.76 -80.37 18.78
N SER A 198 -13.74 -80.89 18.06
CA SER A 198 -14.30 -82.18 18.39
C SER A 198 -13.39 -83.30 17.82
N GLY A 199 -12.33 -83.63 18.59
CA GLY A 199 -11.51 -84.78 18.35
C GLY A 199 -12.25 -86.05 18.77
N SER A 200 -12.86 -86.74 17.81
CA SER A 200 -13.38 -88.10 18.00
C SER A 200 -12.20 -89.13 17.99
N GLY A 201 -11.69 -89.45 19.14
CA GLY A 201 -10.75 -90.53 19.34
C GLY A 201 -11.49 -91.90 19.18
N ARG A 202 -11.24 -92.61 18.06
CA ARG A 202 -11.68 -94.00 17.87
C ARG A 202 -10.51 -94.89 18.21
N ILE A 203 -10.57 -95.54 19.36
CA ILE A 203 -9.69 -96.64 19.76
C ILE A 203 -10.22 -97.94 19.04
N VAL A 204 -9.36 -98.61 18.25
CA VAL A 204 -9.61 -99.97 17.70
C VAL A 204 -8.50 -100.86 18.28
N ARG A 205 -8.93 -101.98 18.85
CA ARG A 205 -8.11 -103.08 19.41
C ARG A 205 -7.33 -103.80 18.32
#